data_071aa76ff06dde0e41e4a88844d1015d
#
_entry.id   071aa76ff06dde0e41e4a88844d1015d
#
_cell.length_a   1.000
_cell.length_b   1.000
_cell.length_c   1.000
_cell.angle_alpha   90.00
_cell.angle_beta   90.00
_cell.angle_gamma   90.00
#
_symmetry.space_group_name_H-M   'P 1'
#
loop_
_entity.id
_entity.type
_entity.pdbx_description
1 polymer ?
#
loop_
_entity_poly.entity_id
_entity_poly.type
_entity_poly.pdbx_seq_one_letter_code
_entity_poly.pdbx_strand_id
1 'polypeptide(L)'
;MLHSRKLLYINEIAKTGSIRKAAARLNVASSAINRQILALEEEMGAPLFERLPRGLRLTAAGELCIEHIREVLKNYERLEGRIKSLKMQQAGKVRLVTTVGLAAGPLPEIIARFQSEHPRVFIQLRNDAGTMTVNPVLSGEVDIGLGFNIPATPGIRTLGNFDIPIGVILPPGHPLIGPGPINLGDVVQERLVLAQQGTSLREVINLAVARLDVPVEPVLETNASEMLKKLVKCGAGLSMLNPLDVITECRQGELVFRPIAEPHSRHQTMKLFARARAPLDSATSLFVEYLLAELAGLVQELQAKGHIPMERPVTA
;
A
#
# COMPACT_ATOMS: atom_id res chain seq x y z
N MET A 1 26.66 4.71 -19.84
CA MET A 1 26.17 4.37 -18.48
C MET A 1 27.00 5.17 -17.48
N LEU A 2 26.35 5.85 -16.54
CA LEU A 2 27.01 6.62 -15.48
C LEU A 2 27.62 5.73 -14.38
N HIS A 3 27.42 4.42 -14.40
CA HIS A 3 27.99 3.47 -13.48
C HIS A 3 28.49 2.22 -14.23
N SER A 4 29.39 1.48 -13.59
CA SER A 4 30.03 0.30 -14.19
C SER A 4 29.02 -0.83 -14.45
N ARG A 5 29.16 -1.55 -15.56
CA ARG A 5 28.43 -2.80 -15.84
C ARG A 5 28.64 -3.88 -14.77
N LYS A 6 29.70 -3.76 -13.96
CA LYS A 6 29.95 -4.64 -12.80
C LYS A 6 28.70 -4.75 -11.89
N LEU A 7 28.04 -3.61 -11.58
CA LEU A 7 26.89 -3.59 -10.68
C LEU A 7 25.72 -4.42 -11.22
N LEU A 8 25.45 -4.36 -12.52
CA LEU A 8 24.41 -5.16 -13.16
C LEU A 8 24.72 -6.66 -13.08
N TYR A 9 25.98 -7.03 -13.32
CA TYR A 9 26.40 -8.43 -13.30
C TYR A 9 26.24 -9.03 -11.89
N ILE A 10 26.69 -8.33 -10.88
CA ILE A 10 26.64 -8.79 -9.48
C ILE A 10 25.18 -8.86 -8.98
N ASN A 11 24.36 -7.89 -9.32
CA ASN A 11 22.93 -7.93 -8.99
C ASN A 11 22.21 -9.11 -9.65
N GLU A 12 22.55 -9.44 -10.90
CA GLU A 12 21.92 -10.57 -11.61
C GLU A 12 22.39 -11.92 -11.05
N ILE A 13 23.65 -12.02 -10.59
CA ILE A 13 24.13 -13.22 -9.91
C ILE A 13 23.43 -13.40 -8.58
N ALA A 14 23.27 -12.34 -7.80
CA ALA A 14 22.56 -12.39 -6.53
C ALA A 14 21.09 -12.84 -6.69
N LYS A 15 20.45 -12.47 -7.82
CA LYS A 15 19.09 -12.91 -8.15
C LYS A 15 19.01 -14.38 -8.59
N THR A 16 20.01 -14.85 -9.33
CA THR A 16 19.96 -16.17 -9.98
C THR A 16 20.68 -17.26 -9.22
N GLY A 17 21.57 -16.91 -8.28
CA GLY A 17 22.45 -17.82 -7.57
C GLY A 17 23.46 -18.54 -8.48
N SER A 18 23.66 -18.07 -9.74
CA SER A 18 24.46 -18.80 -10.71
C SER A 18 25.07 -17.86 -11.76
N ILE A 19 26.40 -17.89 -11.89
CA ILE A 19 27.12 -17.13 -12.95
C ILE A 19 26.62 -17.52 -14.34
N ARG A 20 26.38 -18.80 -14.60
CA ARG A 20 25.93 -19.30 -15.90
C ARG A 20 24.52 -18.79 -16.23
N LYS A 21 23.60 -18.80 -15.28
CA LYS A 21 22.24 -18.26 -15.48
C LYS A 21 22.26 -16.75 -15.67
N ALA A 22 23.04 -16.03 -14.86
CA ALA A 22 23.22 -14.59 -15.00
C ALA A 22 23.83 -14.20 -16.36
N ALA A 23 24.86 -14.92 -16.80
CA ALA A 23 25.50 -14.71 -18.10
C ALA A 23 24.51 -14.91 -19.26
N ALA A 24 23.70 -15.96 -19.23
CA ALA A 24 22.68 -16.21 -20.24
C ALA A 24 21.62 -15.08 -20.29
N ARG A 25 21.15 -14.59 -19.13
CA ARG A 25 20.17 -13.48 -19.07
C ARG A 25 20.73 -12.15 -19.54
N LEU A 26 22.01 -11.90 -19.29
CA LEU A 26 22.68 -10.65 -19.67
C LEU A 26 23.32 -10.71 -21.06
N ASN A 27 23.24 -11.86 -21.71
CA ASN A 27 23.84 -12.12 -23.03
C ASN A 27 25.35 -11.80 -23.08
N VAL A 28 26.08 -12.31 -22.06
CA VAL A 28 27.53 -12.15 -21.91
C VAL A 28 28.23 -13.49 -21.62
N ALA A 29 29.53 -13.55 -21.78
CA ALA A 29 30.30 -14.74 -21.43
C ALA A 29 30.39 -14.91 -19.88
N SER A 30 30.24 -16.13 -19.39
CA SER A 30 30.37 -16.44 -17.96
C SER A 30 31.75 -16.07 -17.39
N SER A 31 32.81 -16.18 -18.20
CA SER A 31 34.18 -15.75 -17.86
C SER A 31 34.29 -14.24 -17.61
N ALA A 32 33.56 -13.44 -18.39
CA ALA A 32 33.53 -11.99 -18.20
C ALA A 32 32.87 -11.61 -16.85
N ILE A 33 31.75 -12.25 -16.52
CA ILE A 33 31.08 -12.06 -15.22
C ILE A 33 31.98 -12.49 -14.07
N ASN A 34 32.58 -13.69 -14.14
CA ASN A 34 33.46 -14.19 -13.07
C ASN A 34 34.64 -13.25 -12.82
N ARG A 35 35.25 -12.70 -13.87
CA ARG A 35 36.34 -11.72 -13.73
C ARG A 35 35.87 -10.44 -13.03
N GLN A 36 34.64 -9.98 -13.28
CA GLN A 36 34.11 -8.79 -12.61
C GLN A 36 33.78 -9.04 -11.14
N ILE A 37 33.35 -10.25 -10.75
CA ILE A 37 33.18 -10.64 -9.36
C ILE A 37 34.53 -10.57 -8.65
N LEU A 38 35.53 -11.29 -9.17
CA LEU A 38 36.85 -11.34 -8.56
C LEU A 38 37.47 -9.95 -8.40
N ALA A 39 37.35 -9.09 -9.42
CA ALA A 39 37.84 -7.72 -9.35
C ALA A 39 37.12 -6.88 -8.30
N LEU A 40 35.82 -7.11 -8.06
CA LEU A 40 35.11 -6.40 -6.99
C LEU A 40 35.42 -6.96 -5.61
N GLU A 41 35.58 -8.27 -5.46
CA GLU A 41 35.99 -8.91 -4.22
C GLU A 41 37.40 -8.46 -3.80
N GLU A 42 38.31 -8.32 -4.77
CA GLU A 42 39.65 -7.75 -4.53
C GLU A 42 39.58 -6.28 -4.10
N GLU A 43 38.76 -5.45 -4.77
CA GLU A 43 38.56 -4.05 -4.45
C GLU A 43 37.94 -3.87 -3.05
N MET A 44 37.01 -4.75 -2.66
CA MET A 44 36.36 -4.73 -1.33
C MET A 44 37.17 -5.40 -0.23
N GLY A 45 38.20 -6.15 -0.57
CA GLY A 45 39.03 -6.88 0.40
C GLY A 45 38.30 -8.04 1.09
N ALA A 46 37.14 -8.47 0.54
CA ALA A 46 36.31 -9.52 1.10
C ALA A 46 35.56 -10.31 0.02
N PRO A 47 35.36 -11.64 0.20
CA PRO A 47 34.55 -12.42 -0.69
C PRO A 47 33.08 -12.02 -0.57
N LEU A 48 32.41 -11.75 -1.70
CA LEU A 48 31.01 -11.40 -1.76
C LEU A 48 30.12 -12.62 -1.98
N PHE A 49 30.67 -13.70 -2.55
CA PHE A 49 29.97 -14.93 -2.81
C PHE A 49 30.71 -16.15 -2.25
N GLU A 50 29.96 -17.03 -1.62
CA GLU A 50 30.40 -18.35 -1.22
C GLU A 50 30.04 -19.35 -2.33
N ARG A 51 31.01 -20.19 -2.74
CA ARG A 51 30.79 -21.24 -3.76
C ARG A 51 30.25 -22.51 -3.11
N LEU A 52 29.06 -22.89 -3.48
CA LEU A 52 28.41 -24.11 -3.05
C LEU A 52 28.35 -25.14 -4.18
N PRO A 53 28.21 -26.45 -3.88
CA PRO A 53 28.08 -27.48 -4.94
C PRO A 53 26.94 -27.24 -5.92
N ARG A 54 25.91 -26.46 -5.51
CA ARG A 54 24.72 -26.14 -6.35
C ARG A 54 24.57 -24.65 -6.67
N GLY A 55 25.66 -23.87 -6.65
CA GLY A 55 25.59 -22.46 -7.04
C GLY A 55 26.38 -21.51 -6.14
N LEU A 56 25.93 -20.27 -6.10
CA LEU A 56 26.55 -19.20 -5.30
C LEU A 56 25.55 -18.71 -4.26
N ARG A 57 26.05 -18.41 -3.06
CA ARG A 57 25.31 -17.76 -1.99
C ARG A 57 26.06 -16.48 -1.58
N LEU A 58 25.34 -15.43 -1.21
CA LEU A 58 25.93 -14.21 -0.68
C LEU A 58 26.57 -14.48 0.68
N THR A 59 27.73 -13.88 0.92
CA THR A 59 28.33 -13.74 2.25
C THR A 59 27.71 -12.54 2.96
N ALA A 60 27.97 -12.32 4.25
CA ALA A 60 27.55 -11.12 4.96
C ALA A 60 28.05 -9.83 4.27
N ALA A 61 29.30 -9.81 3.78
CA ALA A 61 29.84 -8.72 2.97
C ALA A 61 29.10 -8.58 1.63
N GLY A 62 28.73 -9.71 1.03
CA GLY A 62 27.93 -9.76 -0.19
C GLY A 62 26.53 -9.17 0.00
N GLU A 63 25.85 -9.43 1.11
CA GLU A 63 24.53 -8.87 1.42
C GLU A 63 24.59 -7.34 1.54
N LEU A 64 25.54 -6.80 2.28
CA LEU A 64 25.76 -5.36 2.40
C LEU A 64 26.07 -4.72 1.03
N CYS A 65 26.95 -5.36 0.26
CA CYS A 65 27.34 -4.87 -1.06
C CYS A 65 26.17 -4.89 -2.03
N ILE A 66 25.34 -5.95 -2.05
CA ILE A 66 24.18 -6.06 -2.96
C ILE A 66 23.07 -5.08 -2.61
N GLU A 67 22.87 -4.78 -1.33
CA GLU A 67 21.93 -3.75 -0.89
C GLU A 67 22.33 -2.39 -1.47
N HIS A 68 23.58 -2.00 -1.31
CA HIS A 68 24.12 -0.77 -1.90
C HIS A 68 24.02 -0.76 -3.44
N ILE A 69 24.41 -1.85 -4.11
CA ILE A 69 24.31 -1.99 -5.56
C ILE A 69 22.88 -1.77 -6.04
N ARG A 70 21.89 -2.36 -5.38
CA ARG A 70 20.48 -2.18 -5.72
C ARG A 70 20.05 -0.73 -5.57
N GLU A 71 20.51 -0.05 -4.54
CA GLU A 71 20.22 1.37 -4.34
C GLU A 71 20.82 2.24 -5.45
N VAL A 72 22.06 2.01 -5.82
CA VAL A 72 22.74 2.72 -6.93
C VAL A 72 22.00 2.51 -8.25
N LEU A 73 21.64 1.27 -8.59
CA LEU A 73 20.92 0.95 -9.82
C LEU A 73 19.55 1.63 -9.86
N LYS A 74 18.81 1.65 -8.75
CA LYS A 74 17.52 2.37 -8.63
C LYS A 74 17.67 3.88 -8.78
N ASN A 75 18.70 4.46 -8.16
CA ASN A 75 18.98 5.89 -8.30
C ASN A 75 19.30 6.26 -9.75
N TYR A 76 19.99 5.39 -10.47
CA TYR A 76 20.25 5.58 -11.90
C TYR A 76 18.97 5.52 -12.74
N GLU A 77 18.12 4.51 -12.54
CA GLU A 77 16.83 4.41 -13.24
C GLU A 77 15.95 5.64 -13.01
N ARG A 78 15.97 6.18 -11.78
CA ARG A 78 15.28 7.45 -11.46
C ARG A 78 15.86 8.64 -12.21
N LEU A 79 17.18 8.75 -12.26
CA LEU A 79 17.84 9.81 -13.01
C LEU A 79 17.51 9.74 -14.51
N GLU A 80 17.56 8.54 -15.11
CA GLU A 80 17.12 8.34 -16.50
C GLU A 80 15.66 8.74 -16.71
N GLY A 81 14.76 8.36 -15.79
CA GLY A 81 13.35 8.76 -15.82
C GLY A 81 13.18 10.29 -15.77
N ARG A 82 13.91 10.97 -14.87
CA ARG A 82 13.90 12.44 -14.77
C ARG A 82 14.45 13.11 -16.02
N ILE A 83 15.54 12.61 -16.58
CA ILE A 83 16.11 13.16 -17.83
C ILE A 83 15.16 12.94 -19.01
N LYS A 84 14.51 11.78 -19.10
CA LYS A 84 13.47 11.50 -20.11
C LYS A 84 12.27 12.44 -19.94
N SER A 85 11.83 12.71 -18.69
CA SER A 85 10.76 13.68 -18.41
C SER A 85 11.11 15.10 -18.86
N LEU A 86 12.36 15.53 -18.64
CA LEU A 86 12.84 16.84 -19.10
C LEU A 86 12.84 16.94 -20.65
N LYS A 87 13.16 15.85 -21.36
CA LYS A 87 13.19 15.82 -22.84
C LYS A 87 11.81 15.73 -23.48
N MET A 88 10.81 15.18 -22.80
CA MET A 88 9.46 14.91 -23.33
C MET A 88 8.40 15.93 -22.89
N GLN A 89 8.78 17.13 -22.45
CA GLN A 89 7.82 18.16 -21.99
C GLN A 89 6.60 17.54 -21.26
N GLN A 90 6.78 17.26 -19.96
CA GLN A 90 5.72 16.84 -19.02
C GLN A 90 5.19 15.39 -19.13
N ALA A 91 5.93 14.43 -19.66
CA ALA A 91 5.61 13.04 -19.43
C ALA A 91 6.25 12.60 -18.11
N GLY A 92 5.45 12.36 -17.08
CA GLY A 92 5.89 11.85 -15.78
C GLY A 92 5.38 10.44 -15.54
N LYS A 93 6.06 9.70 -14.64
CA LYS A 93 5.61 8.39 -14.18
C LYS A 93 5.46 8.42 -12.68
N VAL A 94 4.25 8.13 -12.18
CA VAL A 94 3.93 7.98 -10.76
C VAL A 94 3.80 6.50 -10.44
N ARG A 95 4.54 6.00 -9.46
CA ARG A 95 4.44 4.63 -8.96
C ARG A 95 3.82 4.66 -7.57
N LEU A 96 2.62 4.12 -7.46
CA LEU A 96 1.83 4.09 -6.23
C LEU A 96 1.65 2.64 -5.76
N VAL A 97 1.87 2.40 -4.47
CA VAL A 97 1.39 1.19 -3.79
C VAL A 97 0.23 1.54 -2.86
N THR A 98 -0.79 0.69 -2.84
CA THR A 98 -1.96 0.86 -1.97
C THR A 98 -2.54 -0.48 -1.52
N THR A 99 -3.55 -0.43 -0.67
CA THR A 99 -4.32 -1.62 -0.26
C THR A 99 -5.45 -1.91 -1.25
N VAL A 100 -5.93 -3.16 -1.26
CA VAL A 100 -6.98 -3.61 -2.19
C VAL A 100 -8.27 -2.80 -2.02
N GLY A 101 -8.68 -2.50 -0.78
CA GLY A 101 -9.91 -1.73 -0.53
C GLY A 101 -9.86 -0.33 -1.13
N LEU A 102 -8.77 0.40 -0.94
CA LEU A 102 -8.60 1.73 -1.54
C LEU A 102 -8.51 1.68 -3.07
N ALA A 103 -7.87 0.65 -3.61
CA ALA A 103 -7.76 0.46 -5.06
C ALA A 103 -9.10 0.12 -5.73
N ALA A 104 -9.99 -0.56 -5.04
CA ALA A 104 -11.34 -0.89 -5.51
C ALA A 104 -12.38 0.18 -5.13
N GLY A 105 -12.10 0.99 -4.11
CA GLY A 105 -12.97 2.06 -3.61
C GLY A 105 -12.74 3.40 -4.34
N PRO A 106 -12.16 4.41 -3.67
CA PRO A 106 -12.13 5.78 -4.20
C PRO A 106 -11.08 6.03 -5.30
N LEU A 107 -9.98 5.26 -5.32
CA LEU A 107 -8.86 5.57 -6.21
C LEU A 107 -9.15 5.52 -7.71
N PRO A 108 -10.00 4.59 -8.25
CA PRO A 108 -10.29 4.56 -9.68
C PRO A 108 -10.88 5.87 -10.21
N GLU A 109 -11.83 6.46 -9.49
CA GLU A 109 -12.46 7.72 -9.89
C GLU A 109 -11.48 8.90 -9.79
N ILE A 110 -10.67 8.94 -8.71
CA ILE A 110 -9.66 9.97 -8.51
C ILE A 110 -8.59 9.90 -9.62
N ILE A 111 -8.09 8.71 -9.92
CA ILE A 111 -7.09 8.50 -10.96
C ILE A 111 -7.66 8.86 -12.35
N ALA A 112 -8.89 8.47 -12.65
CA ALA A 112 -9.52 8.79 -13.93
C ALA A 112 -9.67 10.30 -14.14
N ARG A 113 -10.10 11.05 -13.11
CA ARG A 113 -10.17 12.51 -13.16
C ARG A 113 -8.79 13.14 -13.33
N PHE A 114 -7.81 12.71 -12.52
CA PHE A 114 -6.43 13.18 -12.67
C PHE A 114 -5.89 12.96 -14.08
N GLN A 115 -6.10 11.79 -14.67
CA GLN A 115 -5.62 11.47 -16.02
C GLN A 115 -6.35 12.27 -17.11
N SER A 116 -7.61 12.66 -16.90
CA SER A 116 -8.30 13.55 -17.84
C SER A 116 -7.68 14.94 -17.90
N GLU A 117 -7.18 15.45 -16.77
CA GLU A 117 -6.51 16.74 -16.66
C GLU A 117 -5.01 16.65 -17.05
N HIS A 118 -4.40 15.48 -16.78
CA HIS A 118 -2.97 15.22 -16.99
C HIS A 118 -2.71 13.97 -17.84
N PRO A 119 -3.18 13.93 -19.12
CA PRO A 119 -3.19 12.71 -19.94
C PRO A 119 -1.79 12.16 -20.27
N ARG A 120 -0.74 12.95 -20.04
CA ARG A 120 0.64 12.54 -20.27
C ARG A 120 1.33 11.94 -19.04
N VAL A 121 0.68 11.92 -17.89
CA VAL A 121 1.20 11.30 -16.67
C VAL A 121 0.81 9.81 -16.65
N PHE A 122 1.80 8.93 -16.65
CA PHE A 122 1.57 7.51 -16.51
C PHE A 122 1.53 7.13 -15.03
N ILE A 123 0.44 6.49 -14.59
CA ILE A 123 0.29 5.98 -13.23
C ILE A 123 0.45 4.46 -13.26
N GLN A 124 1.38 3.96 -12.44
CA GLN A 124 1.54 2.54 -12.18
C GLN A 124 1.10 2.26 -10.75
N LEU A 125 0.00 1.51 -10.61
CA LEU A 125 -0.56 1.13 -9.31
C LEU A 125 -0.24 -0.33 -9.01
N ARG A 126 0.17 -0.59 -7.77
CA ARG A 126 0.39 -1.92 -7.22
C ARG A 126 -0.42 -2.07 -5.93
N ASN A 127 -1.00 -3.25 -5.71
CA ASN A 127 -1.69 -3.59 -4.48
C ASN A 127 -0.82 -4.49 -3.61
N ASP A 128 -0.66 -4.12 -2.35
CA ASP A 128 -0.02 -4.96 -1.33
C ASP A 128 -0.90 -4.99 -0.07
N ALA A 129 -0.73 -6.01 0.76
CA ALA A 129 -1.50 -6.17 1.98
C ALA A 129 -0.95 -5.28 3.11
N GLY A 130 -1.80 -4.45 3.72
CA GLY A 130 -1.56 -3.73 4.97
C GLY A 130 -0.19 -3.05 5.04
N THR A 131 0.59 -3.38 6.06
CA THR A 131 1.93 -2.84 6.30
C THR A 131 2.97 -3.23 5.25
N MET A 132 2.70 -4.23 4.41
CA MET A 132 3.56 -4.63 3.29
C MET A 132 3.73 -3.51 2.25
N THR A 133 2.84 -2.51 2.23
CA THR A 133 2.97 -1.31 1.38
C THR A 133 4.20 -0.46 1.69
N VAL A 134 4.78 -0.58 2.89
CA VAL A 134 5.94 0.21 3.33
C VAL A 134 7.24 -0.20 2.60
N ASN A 135 7.48 -1.49 2.45
CA ASN A 135 8.73 -2.00 1.88
C ASN A 135 9.01 -1.53 0.44
N PRO A 136 8.04 -1.53 -0.49
CA PRO A 136 8.24 -1.00 -1.84
C PRO A 136 8.59 0.50 -1.86
N VAL A 137 8.08 1.27 -0.90
CA VAL A 137 8.42 2.70 -0.77
C VAL A 137 9.83 2.85 -0.22
N LEU A 138 10.20 2.14 0.84
CA LEU A 138 11.55 2.18 1.41
C LEU A 138 12.61 1.76 0.39
N SER A 139 12.36 0.67 -0.32
CA SER A 139 13.27 0.17 -1.36
C SER A 139 13.27 1.03 -2.62
N GLY A 140 12.28 1.95 -2.77
CA GLY A 140 12.10 2.82 -3.92
C GLY A 140 11.66 2.12 -5.19
N GLU A 141 11.03 0.97 -5.06
CA GLU A 141 10.29 0.35 -6.17
C GLU A 141 9.12 1.21 -6.59
N VAL A 142 8.50 1.88 -5.62
CA VAL A 142 7.44 2.85 -5.82
C VAL A 142 7.80 4.20 -5.20
N ASP A 143 7.13 5.25 -5.65
CA ASP A 143 7.42 6.62 -5.24
C ASP A 143 6.65 7.00 -3.98
N ILE A 144 5.39 6.59 -3.89
CA ILE A 144 4.46 6.88 -2.80
C ILE A 144 3.66 5.64 -2.40
N GLY A 145 3.19 5.63 -1.17
CA GLY A 145 2.28 4.62 -0.63
C GLY A 145 1.05 5.25 0.01
N LEU A 146 -0.11 4.61 -0.16
CA LEU A 146 -1.36 4.95 0.51
C LEU A 146 -1.89 3.71 1.22
N GLY A 147 -2.11 3.79 2.53
CA GLY A 147 -2.57 2.63 3.31
C GLY A 147 -3.06 3.00 4.69
N PHE A 148 -3.64 2.02 5.38
CA PHE A 148 -4.19 2.19 6.72
C PHE A 148 -3.22 1.72 7.80
N ASN A 149 -3.23 2.43 8.94
CA ASN A 149 -2.49 2.09 10.16
C ASN A 149 -1.00 1.80 9.91
N ILE A 150 -0.40 2.57 8.99
CA ILE A 150 1.03 2.45 8.69
C ILE A 150 1.81 2.89 9.94
N PRO A 151 2.64 2.01 10.52
CA PRO A 151 3.42 2.35 11.70
C PRO A 151 4.46 3.44 11.40
N ALA A 152 4.89 4.13 12.45
CA ALA A 152 6.03 5.02 12.35
C ALA A 152 7.28 4.19 11.98
N THR A 153 7.79 4.39 10.76
CA THR A 153 8.88 3.59 10.21
C THR A 153 10.05 4.50 9.82
N PRO A 154 11.26 4.25 10.33
CA PRO A 154 12.45 4.99 9.92
C PRO A 154 12.61 4.97 8.39
N GLY A 155 12.91 6.12 7.80
CA GLY A 155 13.05 6.26 6.35
C GLY A 155 11.75 6.56 5.60
N ILE A 156 10.60 6.62 6.28
CA ILE A 156 9.30 7.05 5.73
C ILE A 156 8.94 8.43 6.27
N ARG A 157 8.38 9.29 5.42
CA ARG A 157 7.72 10.54 5.82
C ARG A 157 6.24 10.51 5.43
N THR A 158 5.39 10.97 6.30
CA THR A 158 3.96 11.17 6.02
C THR A 158 3.79 12.45 5.19
N LEU A 159 2.99 12.36 4.13
CA LEU A 159 2.59 13.48 3.27
C LEU A 159 1.22 14.00 3.65
N GLY A 160 0.35 13.12 4.17
CA GLY A 160 -0.97 13.45 4.69
C GLY A 160 -1.57 12.25 5.43
N ASN A 161 -2.48 12.52 6.36
CA ASN A 161 -3.18 11.50 7.13
C ASN A 161 -4.64 11.92 7.33
N PHE A 162 -5.51 10.91 7.44
CA PHE A 162 -6.94 11.04 7.66
C PHE A 162 -7.40 9.95 8.61
N ASP A 163 -8.14 10.30 9.65
CA ASP A 163 -8.74 9.33 10.54
C ASP A 163 -10.11 8.92 10.02
N ILE A 164 -10.23 7.66 9.65
CA ILE A 164 -11.41 7.09 9.02
C ILE A 164 -12.03 6.09 9.99
N PRO A 165 -13.27 6.31 10.48
CA PRO A 165 -13.93 5.38 11.39
C PRO A 165 -14.27 4.07 10.69
N ILE A 166 -14.35 2.99 11.45
CA ILE A 166 -15.04 1.78 11.02
C ILE A 166 -16.53 1.88 11.31
N GLY A 167 -17.30 1.20 10.48
CA GLY A 167 -18.75 1.06 10.67
C GLY A 167 -19.21 -0.30 10.18
N VAL A 168 -20.52 -0.52 10.26
CA VAL A 168 -21.17 -1.75 9.85
C VAL A 168 -21.71 -1.59 8.42
N ILE A 169 -21.52 -2.59 7.60
CA ILE A 169 -22.12 -2.68 6.27
C ILE A 169 -23.26 -3.70 6.29
N LEU A 170 -24.37 -3.30 5.71
CA LEU A 170 -25.62 -4.04 5.70
C LEU A 170 -26.17 -4.12 4.27
N PRO A 171 -26.90 -5.20 3.92
CA PRO A 171 -27.68 -5.20 2.68
C PRO A 171 -28.85 -4.24 2.81
N PRO A 172 -29.36 -3.66 1.70
CA PRO A 172 -30.58 -2.84 1.70
C PRO A 172 -31.78 -3.58 2.31
N GLY A 173 -32.55 -2.88 3.14
CA GLY A 173 -33.74 -3.46 3.78
C GLY A 173 -33.44 -4.25 5.08
N HIS A 174 -32.20 -4.32 5.53
CA HIS A 174 -31.87 -5.01 6.79
C HIS A 174 -32.54 -4.33 7.98
N PRO A 175 -33.09 -5.09 8.99
CA PRO A 175 -33.82 -4.53 10.14
C PRO A 175 -32.98 -3.53 10.98
N LEU A 176 -31.67 -3.71 11.02
CA LEU A 176 -30.76 -2.80 11.73
C LEU A 176 -30.50 -1.49 10.98
N ILE A 177 -31.11 -1.23 9.83
CA ILE A 177 -31.02 0.07 9.15
C ILE A 177 -31.94 1.07 9.89
N GLY A 178 -31.38 2.22 10.26
CA GLY A 178 -32.10 3.27 10.95
C GLY A 178 -31.30 4.58 11.01
N PRO A 179 -31.82 5.65 11.58
CA PRO A 179 -31.10 6.91 11.69
C PRO A 179 -29.94 6.82 12.70
N GLY A 180 -28.87 7.55 12.42
CA GLY A 180 -27.73 7.70 13.32
C GLY A 180 -26.83 6.46 13.44
N PRO A 181 -25.88 6.47 14.39
CA PRO A 181 -24.96 5.39 14.63
C PRO A 181 -25.65 4.09 15.08
N ILE A 182 -25.04 2.94 14.77
CA ILE A 182 -25.54 1.61 15.17
C ILE A 182 -24.91 1.18 16.50
N ASN A 183 -25.71 0.53 17.34
CA ASN A 183 -25.20 -0.09 18.55
C ASN A 183 -24.46 -1.40 18.20
N LEU A 184 -23.20 -1.50 18.58
CA LEU A 184 -22.39 -2.68 18.30
C LEU A 184 -22.91 -3.95 18.99
N GLY A 185 -23.58 -3.80 20.15
CA GLY A 185 -24.23 -4.90 20.87
C GLY A 185 -25.31 -5.60 20.03
N ASP A 186 -26.05 -4.86 19.20
CA ASP A 186 -27.05 -5.44 18.30
C ASP A 186 -26.38 -6.15 17.11
N VAL A 187 -25.28 -5.59 16.62
CA VAL A 187 -24.54 -6.13 15.49
C VAL A 187 -23.90 -7.49 15.78
N VAL A 188 -23.35 -7.67 16.99
CA VAL A 188 -22.70 -8.94 17.38
C VAL A 188 -23.68 -10.08 17.61
N GLN A 189 -24.97 -9.83 17.66
CA GLN A 189 -26.00 -10.86 17.69
C GLN A 189 -26.31 -11.42 16.30
N GLU A 190 -25.88 -10.72 15.26
CA GLU A 190 -26.05 -11.13 13.87
C GLU A 190 -24.94 -12.07 13.40
N ARG A 191 -25.17 -12.74 12.30
CA ARG A 191 -24.09 -13.51 11.63
C ARG A 191 -23.05 -12.53 11.09
N LEU A 192 -21.78 -12.72 11.46
CA LEU A 192 -20.70 -11.83 11.05
C LEU A 192 -19.74 -12.52 10.09
N VAL A 193 -19.37 -11.81 9.02
CA VAL A 193 -18.26 -12.13 8.13
C VAL A 193 -17.20 -11.04 8.30
N LEU A 194 -16.02 -11.38 8.78
CA LEU A 194 -15.05 -10.40 9.23
C LEU A 194 -13.71 -10.50 8.51
N ALA A 195 -12.94 -9.44 8.63
CA ALA A 195 -11.55 -9.45 8.21
C ALA A 195 -10.76 -10.50 9.00
N GLN A 196 -9.82 -11.18 8.32
CA GLN A 196 -8.97 -12.22 8.91
C GLN A 196 -8.09 -11.64 10.03
N GLN A 197 -7.83 -12.47 11.04
CA GLN A 197 -6.89 -12.14 12.12
C GLN A 197 -5.52 -11.73 11.56
N GLY A 198 -4.86 -10.75 12.22
CA GLY A 198 -3.58 -10.20 11.78
C GLY A 198 -3.70 -9.13 10.67
N THR A 199 -4.90 -8.79 10.21
CA THR A 199 -5.10 -7.60 9.36
C THR A 199 -5.32 -6.37 10.23
N SER A 200 -4.85 -5.19 9.79
CA SER A 200 -5.03 -3.94 10.54
C SER A 200 -6.51 -3.57 10.75
N LEU A 201 -7.37 -3.96 9.83
CA LEU A 201 -8.82 -3.79 9.98
C LEU A 201 -9.36 -4.67 11.13
N ARG A 202 -8.94 -5.95 11.18
CA ARG A 202 -9.39 -6.87 12.24
C ARG A 202 -8.92 -6.41 13.63
N GLU A 203 -7.72 -5.87 13.74
CA GLU A 203 -7.23 -5.31 15.00
C GLU A 203 -8.14 -4.18 15.51
N VAL A 204 -8.57 -3.27 14.62
CA VAL A 204 -9.49 -2.19 14.97
C VAL A 204 -10.87 -2.73 15.34
N ILE A 205 -11.38 -3.75 14.63
CA ILE A 205 -12.63 -4.43 14.97
C ILE A 205 -12.52 -5.09 16.35
N ASN A 206 -11.45 -5.82 16.62
CA ASN A 206 -11.23 -6.46 17.90
C ASN A 206 -11.23 -5.44 19.06
N LEU A 207 -10.59 -4.27 18.86
CA LEU A 207 -10.62 -3.19 19.83
C LEU A 207 -12.01 -2.57 20.02
N ALA A 208 -12.83 -2.54 18.97
CA ALA A 208 -14.20 -2.05 19.06
C ALA A 208 -15.09 -3.02 19.89
N VAL A 209 -14.94 -4.32 19.67
CA VAL A 209 -15.76 -5.35 20.36
C VAL A 209 -15.21 -5.76 21.73
N ALA A 210 -13.95 -5.46 22.05
CA ALA A 210 -13.30 -5.88 23.30
C ALA A 210 -13.99 -5.39 24.59
N ARG A 211 -14.88 -4.39 24.49
CA ARG A 211 -15.67 -3.86 25.61
C ARG A 211 -17.06 -4.48 25.74
N LEU A 212 -17.38 -5.39 24.82
CA LEU A 212 -18.60 -6.18 24.91
C LEU A 212 -18.25 -7.47 25.67
N ASP A 213 -19.01 -7.78 26.70
CA ASP A 213 -18.86 -9.06 27.41
C ASP A 213 -19.47 -10.25 26.63
N VAL A 214 -19.33 -10.21 25.30
CA VAL A 214 -19.86 -11.23 24.39
C VAL A 214 -18.77 -11.65 23.42
N PRO A 215 -18.48 -12.96 23.30
CA PRO A 215 -17.55 -13.44 22.31
C PRO A 215 -18.07 -13.19 20.90
N VAL A 216 -17.21 -12.68 20.02
CA VAL A 216 -17.54 -12.43 18.63
C VAL A 216 -16.92 -13.52 17.77
N GLU A 217 -17.74 -14.47 17.33
CA GLU A 217 -17.36 -15.57 16.49
C GLU A 217 -17.87 -15.37 15.06
N PRO A 218 -17.03 -14.97 14.10
CA PRO A 218 -17.45 -14.82 12.72
C PRO A 218 -17.72 -16.17 12.08
N VAL A 219 -18.75 -16.24 11.25
CA VAL A 219 -19.04 -17.44 10.43
C VAL A 219 -18.07 -17.63 9.27
N LEU A 220 -17.34 -16.57 8.90
CA LEU A 220 -16.31 -16.57 7.87
C LEU A 220 -15.29 -15.45 8.12
N GLU A 221 -14.03 -15.74 7.84
CA GLU A 221 -12.94 -14.77 7.83
C GLU A 221 -12.22 -14.72 6.48
N THR A 222 -11.86 -13.53 6.03
CA THR A 222 -11.08 -13.35 4.79
C THR A 222 -10.22 -12.10 4.86
N ASN A 223 -9.09 -12.09 4.17
CA ASN A 223 -8.23 -10.91 4.01
C ASN A 223 -8.62 -10.05 2.78
N ALA A 224 -9.67 -10.43 2.06
CA ALA A 224 -10.15 -9.73 0.87
C ALA A 224 -11.41 -8.91 1.19
N SER A 225 -11.28 -7.58 1.33
CA SER A 225 -12.41 -6.66 1.59
C SER A 225 -13.52 -6.78 0.53
N GLU A 226 -13.15 -7.00 -0.74
CA GLU A 226 -14.10 -7.21 -1.82
C GLU A 226 -14.96 -8.47 -1.61
N MET A 227 -14.40 -9.53 -1.03
CA MET A 227 -15.14 -10.73 -0.67
C MET A 227 -16.14 -10.44 0.45
N LEU A 228 -15.75 -9.67 1.47
CA LEU A 228 -16.65 -9.26 2.55
C LEU A 228 -17.87 -8.51 2.02
N LYS A 229 -17.66 -7.52 1.13
CA LYS A 229 -18.74 -6.77 0.49
C LYS A 229 -19.73 -7.67 -0.26
N LYS A 230 -19.19 -8.60 -1.06
CA LYS A 230 -20.01 -9.58 -1.82
C LYS A 230 -20.79 -10.50 -0.90
N LEU A 231 -20.18 -11.00 0.18
CA LEU A 231 -20.86 -11.86 1.17
C LEU A 231 -22.02 -11.14 1.85
N VAL A 232 -21.84 -9.86 2.22
CA VAL A 232 -22.93 -9.06 2.78
C VAL A 232 -24.06 -8.86 1.75
N LYS A 233 -23.74 -8.54 0.50
CA LYS A 233 -24.73 -8.45 -0.58
C LYS A 233 -25.51 -9.76 -0.83
N CYS A 234 -24.87 -10.90 -0.64
CA CYS A 234 -25.49 -12.22 -0.73
C CYS A 234 -26.25 -12.64 0.53
N GLY A 235 -26.28 -11.82 1.59
CA GLY A 235 -26.99 -12.15 2.83
C GLY A 235 -26.27 -13.19 3.70
N ALA A 236 -24.98 -13.43 3.51
CA ALA A 236 -24.22 -14.39 4.29
C ALA A 236 -23.98 -13.93 5.75
N GLY A 237 -24.06 -12.62 6.00
CA GLY A 237 -23.89 -11.97 7.30
C GLY A 237 -23.57 -10.49 7.15
N LEU A 238 -23.37 -9.80 8.25
CA LEU A 238 -22.91 -8.41 8.29
C LEU A 238 -21.40 -8.34 8.37
N SER A 239 -20.82 -7.21 7.99
CA SER A 239 -19.38 -6.98 8.13
C SER A 239 -19.08 -5.58 8.66
N MET A 240 -17.83 -5.37 9.09
CA MET A 240 -17.34 -4.08 9.53
C MET A 240 -16.20 -3.65 8.61
N LEU A 241 -16.38 -2.49 7.97
CA LEU A 241 -15.40 -1.87 7.06
C LEU A 241 -15.34 -0.37 7.34
N ASN A 242 -14.41 0.33 6.74
CA ASN A 242 -14.43 1.79 6.70
C ASN A 242 -15.29 2.29 5.53
N PRO A 243 -15.83 3.53 5.58
CA PRO A 243 -16.75 4.02 4.57
C PRO A 243 -16.11 4.23 3.18
N LEU A 244 -14.79 4.37 3.09
CA LEU A 244 -14.08 4.49 1.81
C LEU A 244 -14.05 3.16 1.05
N ASP A 245 -13.96 2.03 1.77
CA ASP A 245 -13.97 0.71 1.14
C ASP A 245 -15.31 0.37 0.46
N VAL A 246 -16.41 1.03 0.87
CA VAL A 246 -17.78 0.73 0.41
C VAL A 246 -18.46 1.92 -0.25
N ILE A 247 -17.72 2.98 -0.54
CA ILE A 247 -18.29 4.23 -1.06
C ILE A 247 -19.04 4.00 -2.37
N THR A 248 -18.54 3.15 -3.24
CA THR A 248 -19.14 2.83 -4.54
C THR A 248 -20.46 2.07 -4.37
N GLU A 249 -20.48 1.02 -3.56
CA GLU A 249 -21.67 0.22 -3.31
C GLU A 249 -22.75 1.03 -2.57
N CYS A 250 -22.35 1.92 -1.66
CA CYS A 250 -23.31 2.82 -1.00
C CYS A 250 -23.90 3.84 -1.96
N ARG A 251 -23.12 4.40 -2.89
CA ARG A 251 -23.64 5.30 -3.93
C ARG A 251 -24.58 4.60 -4.91
N GLN A 252 -24.34 3.31 -5.18
CA GLN A 252 -25.18 2.47 -6.04
C GLN A 252 -26.43 1.93 -5.32
N GLY A 253 -26.52 2.11 -4.00
CA GLY A 253 -27.63 1.57 -3.19
C GLY A 253 -27.55 0.06 -2.95
N GLU A 254 -26.41 -0.56 -3.21
CA GLU A 254 -26.18 -2.00 -3.05
C GLU A 254 -25.82 -2.39 -1.62
N LEU A 255 -25.27 -1.47 -0.86
CA LEU A 255 -24.94 -1.61 0.56
C LEU A 255 -25.33 -0.34 1.32
N VAL A 256 -25.57 -0.48 2.61
CA VAL A 256 -25.76 0.61 3.56
C VAL A 256 -24.61 0.60 4.56
N PHE A 257 -23.97 1.73 4.75
CA PHE A 257 -22.96 1.93 5.78
C PHE A 257 -23.57 2.64 6.99
N ARG A 258 -23.33 2.14 8.18
CA ARG A 258 -23.69 2.79 9.43
C ARG A 258 -22.49 2.92 10.36
N PRO A 259 -22.16 4.15 10.84
CA PRO A 259 -21.11 4.34 11.82
C PRO A 259 -21.46 3.65 13.14
N ILE A 260 -20.47 3.14 13.85
CA ILE A 260 -20.64 2.52 15.16
C ILE A 260 -20.79 3.63 16.21
N ALA A 261 -21.73 3.46 17.15
CA ALA A 261 -21.95 4.39 18.24
C ALA A 261 -20.76 4.42 19.23
N GLU A 262 -20.53 5.60 19.82
CA GLU A 262 -19.64 5.73 20.98
C GLU A 262 -20.18 4.87 22.16
N PRO A 263 -19.30 4.28 23.01
CA PRO A 263 -17.84 4.46 23.08
C PRO A 263 -17.04 3.45 22.22
N HIS A 264 -17.67 2.69 21.36
CA HIS A 264 -17.06 1.59 20.59
C HIS A 264 -16.49 2.05 19.24
N SER A 265 -16.76 3.28 18.84
CA SER A 265 -16.20 3.86 17.61
C SER A 265 -14.69 3.78 17.60
N ARG A 266 -14.14 3.29 16.50
CA ARG A 266 -12.69 3.13 16.27
C ARG A 266 -12.33 3.64 14.89
N HIS A 267 -11.10 4.08 14.73
CA HIS A 267 -10.61 4.69 13.52
C HIS A 267 -9.42 3.92 12.95
N GLN A 268 -9.34 3.90 11.64
CA GLN A 268 -8.12 3.56 10.92
C GLN A 268 -7.48 4.87 10.44
N THR A 269 -6.21 5.07 10.72
CA THR A 269 -5.50 6.23 10.17
C THR A 269 -5.03 5.88 8.75
N MET A 270 -5.67 6.48 7.74
CA MET A 270 -5.20 6.42 6.36
C MET A 270 -4.03 7.38 6.18
N LYS A 271 -2.90 6.89 5.68
CA LYS A 271 -1.69 7.69 5.46
C LYS A 271 -1.26 7.64 4.01
N LEU A 272 -1.01 8.81 3.44
CA LEU A 272 -0.21 8.96 2.23
C LEU A 272 1.23 9.22 2.65
N PHE A 273 2.18 8.44 2.13
CA PHE A 273 3.56 8.49 2.59
C PHE A 273 4.55 8.28 1.46
N ALA A 274 5.77 8.76 1.68
CA ALA A 274 6.90 8.63 0.77
C ALA A 274 8.19 8.37 1.54
N ARG A 275 9.28 8.09 0.82
CA ARG A 275 10.60 7.96 1.42
C ARG A 275 11.09 9.30 1.96
N ALA A 276 11.61 9.32 3.20
CA ALA A 276 11.95 10.54 3.93
C ALA A 276 12.99 11.42 3.21
N ARG A 277 14.05 10.81 2.69
CA ARG A 277 15.20 11.53 2.09
C ARG A 277 15.19 11.58 0.56
N ALA A 278 14.10 11.16 -0.10
CA ALA A 278 13.99 11.21 -1.56
C ALA A 278 13.08 12.36 -1.98
N PRO A 279 13.55 13.30 -2.83
CA PRO A 279 12.66 14.26 -3.44
C PRO A 279 11.68 13.53 -4.37
N LEU A 280 10.43 13.96 -4.35
CA LEU A 280 9.45 13.57 -5.36
C LEU A 280 9.76 14.32 -6.66
N ASP A 281 9.56 13.67 -7.80
CA ASP A 281 9.60 14.38 -9.08
C ASP A 281 8.33 15.22 -9.28
N SER A 282 8.33 16.05 -10.31
CA SER A 282 7.24 16.99 -10.57
C SER A 282 5.89 16.30 -10.79
N ALA A 283 5.86 15.16 -11.50
CA ALA A 283 4.62 14.44 -11.76
C ALA A 283 4.08 13.79 -10.48
N THR A 284 4.97 13.20 -9.68
CA THR A 284 4.59 12.61 -8.38
C THR A 284 4.13 13.67 -7.41
N SER A 285 4.80 14.84 -7.34
CA SER A 285 4.38 15.97 -6.49
C SER A 285 2.99 16.47 -6.89
N LEU A 286 2.75 16.67 -8.18
CA LEU A 286 1.46 17.07 -8.71
C LEU A 286 0.35 16.07 -8.37
N PHE A 287 0.62 14.77 -8.54
CA PHE A 287 -0.34 13.73 -8.19
C PHE A 287 -0.60 13.67 -6.69
N VAL A 288 0.41 13.87 -5.84
CA VAL A 288 0.26 13.92 -4.38
C VAL A 288 -0.65 15.06 -3.95
N GLU A 289 -0.43 16.26 -4.46
CA GLU A 289 -1.28 17.43 -4.16
C GLU A 289 -2.74 17.17 -4.59
N TYR A 290 -2.92 16.67 -5.80
CA TYR A 290 -4.24 16.31 -6.31
C TYR A 290 -4.92 15.24 -5.45
N LEU A 291 -4.21 14.16 -5.14
CA LEU A 291 -4.74 13.05 -4.35
C LEU A 291 -5.13 13.49 -2.94
N LEU A 292 -4.33 14.34 -2.28
CA LEU A 292 -4.64 14.88 -0.96
C LEU A 292 -5.90 15.74 -0.98
N ALA A 293 -6.06 16.59 -1.99
CA ALA A 293 -7.25 17.43 -2.14
C ALA A 293 -8.52 16.58 -2.36
N GLU A 294 -8.45 15.58 -3.23
CA GLU A 294 -9.56 14.66 -3.49
C GLU A 294 -9.95 13.83 -2.26
N LEU A 295 -8.96 13.29 -1.54
CA LEU A 295 -9.22 12.54 -0.31
C LEU A 295 -9.81 13.43 0.79
N ALA A 296 -9.34 14.66 0.93
CA ALA A 296 -9.93 15.62 1.88
C ALA A 296 -11.40 15.94 1.52
N GLY A 297 -11.70 16.14 0.24
CA GLY A 297 -13.06 16.35 -0.26
C GLY A 297 -13.98 15.14 0.04
N LEU A 298 -13.49 13.92 -0.17
CA LEU A 298 -14.23 12.70 0.16
C LEU A 298 -14.51 12.56 1.65
N VAL A 299 -13.53 12.87 2.50
CA VAL A 299 -13.72 12.85 3.97
C VAL A 299 -14.80 13.86 4.38
N GLN A 300 -14.79 15.08 3.80
CA GLN A 300 -15.82 16.08 4.05
C GLN A 300 -17.21 15.61 3.58
N GLU A 301 -17.31 14.97 2.40
CA GLU A 301 -18.56 14.39 1.91
C GLU A 301 -19.11 13.34 2.88
N LEU A 302 -18.25 12.45 3.37
CA LEU A 302 -18.63 11.41 4.32
C LEU A 302 -19.01 11.97 5.69
N GLN A 303 -18.39 13.07 6.12
CA GLN A 303 -18.78 13.81 7.32
C GLN A 303 -20.18 14.43 7.16
N ALA A 304 -20.44 15.08 6.04
CA ALA A 304 -21.76 15.67 5.73
C ALA A 304 -22.88 14.62 5.69
N LYS A 305 -22.55 13.39 5.29
CA LYS A 305 -23.49 12.23 5.30
C LYS A 305 -23.62 11.56 6.68
N GLY A 306 -22.87 12.02 7.69
CA GLY A 306 -22.84 11.41 9.02
C GLY A 306 -22.13 10.05 9.07
N HIS A 307 -21.38 9.69 8.05
CA HIS A 307 -20.58 8.45 8.02
C HIS A 307 -19.25 8.60 8.78
N ILE A 308 -18.76 9.82 8.90
CA ILE A 308 -17.59 10.19 9.70
C ILE A 308 -18.03 11.23 10.71
N PRO A 309 -17.68 11.11 11.99
CA PRO A 309 -17.96 12.16 13.00
C PRO A 309 -17.27 13.46 12.60
N MET A 310 -17.94 14.58 12.82
CA MET A 310 -17.26 15.89 12.78
C MET A 310 -16.24 15.93 13.93
N GLU A 311 -14.99 16.28 13.63
CA GLU A 311 -13.99 16.48 14.69
C GLU A 311 -14.53 17.46 15.72
N ARG A 312 -14.60 17.04 16.99
CA ARG A 312 -14.76 18.02 18.07
C ARG A 312 -13.46 18.83 18.09
N PRO A 313 -13.50 20.17 18.07
CA PRO A 313 -12.30 20.96 18.25
C PRO A 313 -11.63 20.48 19.54
N VAL A 314 -10.36 20.08 19.43
CA VAL A 314 -9.53 19.79 20.60
C VAL A 314 -9.50 21.07 21.42
N THR A 315 -10.32 21.13 22.45
CA THR A 315 -10.18 22.16 23.48
C THR A 315 -8.84 21.96 24.14
N ALA A 316 -7.96 22.93 23.95
CA ALA A 316 -6.61 23.01 24.49
C ALA A 316 -6.56 22.87 26.02
#